data_5bfcc4fa2601a496b9bf6ddae74e85e6
#
_entry.id   5bfcc4fa2601a496b9bf6ddae74e85e6
#
_cell.length_a   1.000
_cell.length_b   1.000
_cell.length_c   1.000
_cell.angle_alpha   90.00
_cell.angle_beta   90.00
_cell.angle_gamma   90.00
#
_symmetry.space_group_name_H-M   'P 1'
#
loop_
_entity.id
_entity.type
_entity.pdbx_description
1 polymer ?
#
loop_
_entity_poly.entity_id
_entity_poly.type
_entity_poly.pdbx_seq_one_letter_code
_entity_poly.pdbx_strand_id
1 'polypeptide(L)'
;MKRSFCGMLALLLAVSALFAQDKVGTTAADFLNIPIGGKAASMGGAFTAVADDATALFWNPGAISRTGRSDVYTSITNYFVDARHTWFGAQYMITPSDAIGVSLNSLHYGDWEKVTTVENPEGTGEYWQASDLAMALSYARNMTDRFSIGGSVKYIQQQIYNETASTVALDLGLLFITQFSGLQIGASIRNFGGTLEMRGRDLLVQVDLDEESQGNNENIVSYLKTDIWAIPLSYVIGASMPVIDRGFTKLILAGDVMRPTNDAQTLNLGADLRIADIVSIRAGYQALFREERENGLTLGVGIDLKVSGM
;
A
#
# COMPACT_ATOMS: atom_id res chain seq x y z
N MET A 1 19.94 3.97 -34.61
CA MET A 1 19.10 3.20 -33.71
C MET A 1 19.87 2.36 -32.67
N LYS A 2 20.90 1.57 -33.01
CA LYS A 2 21.66 0.76 -32.01
C LYS A 2 22.44 1.61 -30.97
N ARG A 3 22.99 2.77 -31.33
CA ARG A 3 23.73 3.65 -30.41
C ARG A 3 22.85 4.36 -29.37
N SER A 4 21.59 4.68 -29.73
CA SER A 4 20.64 5.30 -28.81
C SER A 4 20.10 4.30 -27.76
N PHE A 5 19.98 3.02 -28.14
CA PHE A 5 19.56 1.96 -27.23
C PHE A 5 20.63 1.63 -26.17
N CYS A 6 21.92 1.60 -26.55
CA CYS A 6 23.02 1.44 -25.61
C CYS A 6 23.14 2.63 -24.62
N GLY A 7 22.88 3.86 -25.08
CA GLY A 7 22.90 5.04 -24.19
C GLY A 7 21.78 5.02 -23.16
N MET A 8 20.60 4.55 -23.55
CA MET A 8 19.45 4.44 -22.64
C MET A 8 19.62 3.29 -21.63
N LEU A 9 20.24 2.18 -22.06
CA LEU A 9 20.59 1.06 -21.17
C LEU A 9 21.71 1.45 -20.16
N ALA A 10 22.70 2.23 -20.60
CA ALA A 10 23.76 2.76 -19.74
C ALA A 10 23.23 3.79 -18.72
N LEU A 11 22.25 4.61 -19.10
CA LEU A 11 21.59 5.54 -18.19
C LEU A 11 20.75 4.82 -17.13
N LEU A 12 20.08 3.73 -17.49
CA LEU A 12 19.36 2.86 -16.56
C LEU A 12 20.27 2.14 -15.57
N LEU A 13 21.47 1.76 -15.99
CA LEU A 13 22.49 1.12 -15.14
C LEU A 13 23.22 2.13 -14.24
N ALA A 14 23.31 3.39 -14.61
CA ALA A 14 23.94 4.43 -13.79
C ALA A 14 23.05 4.88 -12.61
N VAL A 15 21.75 4.67 -12.67
CA VAL A 15 20.79 4.96 -11.58
C VAL A 15 20.91 3.96 -10.42
N SER A 16 21.49 2.78 -10.65
CA SER A 16 21.65 1.75 -9.61
C SER A 16 22.80 1.99 -8.63
N ALA A 17 23.61 3.03 -8.81
CA ALA A 17 24.79 3.31 -7.97
C ALA A 17 24.54 4.31 -6.81
N LEU A 18 23.31 4.71 -6.55
CA LEU A 18 22.98 5.49 -5.36
C LEU A 18 22.62 4.52 -4.22
N PHE A 19 23.64 3.95 -3.59
CA PHE A 19 23.51 3.27 -2.30
C PHE A 19 23.07 4.30 -1.25
N ALA A 20 21.77 4.50 -1.12
CA ALA A 20 21.21 5.15 0.06
C ALA A 20 21.21 4.12 1.19
N GLN A 21 21.62 4.51 2.37
CA GLN A 21 21.53 3.71 3.58
C GLN A 21 20.07 3.28 3.75
N ASP A 22 19.81 1.96 3.83
CA ASP A 22 18.48 1.43 4.10
C ASP A 22 18.10 1.79 5.53
N LYS A 23 16.98 2.51 5.67
CA LYS A 23 16.43 2.93 6.96
C LYS A 23 15.35 1.95 7.43
N VAL A 24 15.64 0.66 7.40
CA VAL A 24 14.69 -0.39 7.81
C VAL A 24 14.25 -0.15 9.26
N GLY A 25 12.93 -0.25 9.52
CA GLY A 25 12.36 -0.10 10.86
C GLY A 25 12.31 1.34 11.41
N THR A 26 12.44 2.36 10.55
CA THR A 26 12.44 3.78 10.97
C THR A 26 11.10 4.49 10.73
N THR A 27 10.05 3.77 10.37
CA THR A 27 8.70 4.33 10.14
C THR A 27 7.65 3.61 10.99
N ALA A 28 6.57 4.32 11.29
CA ALA A 28 5.34 3.75 11.80
C ALA A 28 4.38 3.41 10.65
N ALA A 29 3.24 2.76 10.96
CA ALA A 29 2.18 2.42 10.02
C ALA A 29 2.64 1.56 8.81
N ASP A 30 3.48 0.59 9.06
CA ASP A 30 4.05 -0.27 8.01
C ASP A 30 2.99 -1.15 7.30
N PHE A 31 1.81 -1.32 7.92
CA PHE A 31 0.64 -1.97 7.32
C PHE A 31 0.21 -1.32 5.99
N LEU A 32 0.54 -0.05 5.75
CA LEU A 32 0.28 0.66 4.50
C LEU A 32 1.08 0.09 3.31
N ASN A 33 2.14 -0.67 3.57
CA ASN A 33 2.96 -1.33 2.56
C ASN A 33 2.49 -2.77 2.25
N ILE A 34 1.57 -3.34 3.03
CA ILE A 34 1.05 -4.69 2.78
C ILE A 34 0.35 -4.71 1.42
N PRO A 35 0.80 -5.54 0.46
CA PRO A 35 0.20 -5.62 -0.86
C PRO A 35 -1.27 -6.07 -0.78
N ILE A 36 -2.14 -5.46 -1.57
CA ILE A 36 -3.54 -5.81 -1.63
C ILE A 36 -3.90 -6.43 -2.98
N GLY A 37 -4.91 -7.30 -2.94
CA GLY A 37 -5.48 -7.92 -4.12
C GLY A 37 -4.72 -9.14 -4.62
N GLY A 38 -5.42 -10.26 -4.76
CA GLY A 38 -4.84 -11.54 -5.22
C GLY A 38 -4.22 -11.46 -6.62
N LYS A 39 -4.78 -10.58 -7.50
CA LYS A 39 -4.22 -10.34 -8.83
C LYS A 39 -2.84 -9.69 -8.74
N ALA A 40 -2.70 -8.62 -7.97
CA ALA A 40 -1.42 -7.93 -7.80
C ALA A 40 -0.40 -8.79 -7.06
N ALA A 41 -0.81 -9.48 -5.99
CA ALA A 41 0.05 -10.39 -5.24
C ALA A 41 0.61 -11.51 -6.12
N SER A 42 -0.23 -12.13 -6.97
CA SER A 42 0.20 -13.19 -7.90
C SER A 42 1.10 -12.69 -9.04
N MET A 43 1.09 -11.39 -9.32
CA MET A 43 2.00 -10.73 -10.26
C MET A 43 3.25 -10.14 -9.58
N GLY A 44 3.60 -10.60 -8.37
CA GLY A 44 4.77 -10.12 -7.63
C GLY A 44 4.68 -8.65 -7.21
N GLY A 45 3.48 -8.04 -7.19
CA GLY A 45 3.30 -6.62 -6.92
C GLY A 45 3.67 -5.69 -8.08
N ALA A 46 3.92 -6.20 -9.29
CA ALA A 46 4.11 -5.40 -10.51
C ALA A 46 2.74 -4.97 -11.06
N PHE A 47 2.15 -3.93 -10.48
CA PHE A 47 0.74 -3.61 -10.72
C PHE A 47 0.43 -2.12 -10.97
N THR A 48 1.38 -1.21 -10.76
CA THR A 48 1.18 0.25 -10.87
C THR A 48 0.69 0.70 -12.26
N ALA A 49 1.14 0.02 -13.32
CA ALA A 49 0.70 0.29 -14.69
C ALA A 49 -0.37 -0.70 -15.21
N VAL A 50 -0.77 -1.70 -14.41
CA VAL A 50 -1.75 -2.73 -14.78
C VAL A 50 -3.11 -2.46 -14.15
N ALA A 51 -3.16 -1.77 -13.00
CA ALA A 51 -4.34 -1.56 -12.17
C ALA A 51 -5.57 -1.18 -12.99
N ASP A 52 -6.48 -2.15 -13.18
CA ASP A 52 -7.66 -2.09 -14.06
C ASP A 52 -8.98 -2.41 -13.32
N ASP A 53 -8.93 -2.41 -11.99
CA ASP A 53 -10.05 -2.63 -11.07
C ASP A 53 -9.99 -1.67 -9.87
N ALA A 54 -10.90 -1.80 -8.89
CA ALA A 54 -10.94 -0.93 -7.72
C ALA A 54 -9.66 -0.98 -6.85
N THR A 55 -8.77 -1.97 -7.02
CA THR A 55 -7.47 -1.99 -6.33
C THR A 55 -6.53 -0.87 -6.82
N ALA A 56 -6.84 -0.22 -7.94
CA ALA A 56 -6.16 0.99 -8.39
C ALA A 56 -6.16 2.11 -7.34
N LEU A 57 -7.18 2.17 -6.48
CA LEU A 57 -7.25 3.09 -5.33
C LEU A 57 -6.02 2.97 -4.40
N PHE A 58 -5.43 1.79 -4.33
CA PHE A 58 -4.21 1.52 -3.55
C PHE A 58 -2.94 1.63 -4.38
N TRP A 59 -2.93 1.02 -5.59
CA TRP A 59 -1.71 0.88 -6.39
C TRP A 59 -1.35 2.14 -7.16
N ASN A 60 -2.35 2.78 -7.78
CA ASN A 60 -2.17 3.98 -8.60
C ASN A 60 -3.51 4.73 -8.74
N PRO A 61 -3.80 5.74 -7.92
CA PRO A 61 -5.06 6.45 -7.99
C PRO A 61 -5.31 7.11 -9.35
N GLY A 62 -4.27 7.40 -10.15
CA GLY A 62 -4.42 7.91 -11.52
C GLY A 62 -5.03 6.90 -12.50
N ALA A 63 -5.06 5.61 -12.15
CA ALA A 63 -5.63 4.57 -13.00
C ALA A 63 -7.14 4.38 -12.83
N ILE A 64 -7.77 4.85 -11.72
CA ILE A 64 -9.20 4.61 -11.46
C ILE A 64 -10.12 5.20 -12.54
N SER A 65 -9.77 6.32 -13.17
CA SER A 65 -10.53 6.89 -14.28
C SER A 65 -10.38 6.10 -15.59
N ARG A 66 -9.41 5.18 -15.68
CA ARG A 66 -9.14 4.32 -16.84
C ARG A 66 -9.83 2.96 -16.80
N THR A 67 -10.36 2.58 -15.65
CA THR A 67 -11.07 1.28 -15.52
C THR A 67 -12.33 1.21 -16.37
N GLY A 68 -12.93 2.37 -16.69
CA GLY A 68 -14.13 2.49 -17.54
C GLY A 68 -15.41 1.92 -16.91
N ARG A 69 -15.39 1.53 -15.64
CA ARG A 69 -16.51 0.94 -14.92
C ARG A 69 -16.52 1.34 -13.44
N SER A 70 -17.69 1.34 -12.85
CA SER A 70 -17.83 1.35 -11.39
C SER A 70 -17.58 -0.06 -10.88
N ASP A 71 -16.83 -0.19 -9.78
CA ASP A 71 -16.30 -1.46 -9.31
C ASP A 71 -16.16 -1.45 -7.80
N VAL A 72 -16.32 -2.61 -7.17
CA VAL A 72 -16.10 -2.83 -5.74
C VAL A 72 -15.19 -4.03 -5.57
N TYR A 73 -14.23 -3.89 -4.71
CA TYR A 73 -13.25 -4.95 -4.42
C TYR A 73 -13.07 -5.13 -2.93
N THR A 74 -12.95 -6.36 -2.48
CA THR A 74 -12.55 -6.68 -1.12
C THR A 74 -11.45 -7.74 -1.12
N SER A 75 -10.52 -7.61 -0.20
CA SER A 75 -9.41 -8.54 -0.01
C SER A 75 -9.24 -8.83 1.46
N ILE A 76 -9.14 -10.10 1.81
CA ILE A 76 -8.81 -10.56 3.16
C ILE A 76 -7.57 -11.41 3.05
N THR A 77 -6.55 -11.05 3.82
CA THR A 77 -5.27 -11.76 3.85
C THR A 77 -4.97 -12.15 5.30
N ASN A 78 -4.82 -13.44 5.55
CA ASN A 78 -4.26 -13.89 6.81
C ASN A 78 -2.76 -13.63 6.76
N TYR A 79 -2.30 -12.86 7.70
CA TYR A 79 -0.90 -12.49 7.84
C TYR A 79 -0.24 -13.40 8.89
N PHE A 80 0.93 -13.05 9.40
CA PHE A 80 1.61 -13.88 10.41
C PHE A 80 0.95 -13.71 11.80
N VAL A 81 1.07 -14.71 12.66
CA VAL A 81 0.65 -14.69 14.09
C VAL A 81 -0.78 -14.16 14.27
N ASP A 82 -1.75 -14.80 13.60
CA ASP A 82 -3.19 -14.50 13.68
C ASP A 82 -3.59 -13.07 13.26
N ALA A 83 -2.65 -12.28 12.73
CA ALA A 83 -2.96 -10.97 12.19
C ALA A 83 -3.77 -11.10 10.90
N ARG A 84 -4.83 -10.29 10.78
CA ARG A 84 -5.72 -10.26 9.62
C ARG A 84 -5.71 -8.89 8.97
N HIS A 85 -5.30 -8.86 7.71
CA HIS A 85 -5.35 -7.68 6.88
C HIS A 85 -6.59 -7.71 6.00
N THR A 86 -7.42 -6.68 6.11
CA THR A 86 -8.65 -6.53 5.33
C THR A 86 -8.59 -5.23 4.56
N TRP A 87 -8.86 -5.30 3.26
CA TRP A 87 -8.97 -4.14 2.42
C TRP A 87 -10.30 -4.14 1.68
N PHE A 88 -10.94 -2.97 1.62
CA PHE A 88 -12.14 -2.71 0.86
C PHE A 88 -11.94 -1.46 0.01
N GLY A 89 -12.40 -1.48 -1.23
CA GLY A 89 -12.40 -0.32 -2.10
C GLY A 89 -13.63 -0.32 -3.01
N ALA A 90 -14.17 0.87 -3.24
CA ALA A 90 -15.24 1.11 -4.18
C ALA A 90 -14.90 2.32 -5.03
N GLN A 91 -15.06 2.19 -6.34
CA GLN A 91 -14.88 3.29 -7.30
C GLN A 91 -16.15 3.49 -8.11
N TYR A 92 -16.43 4.74 -8.43
CA TYR A 92 -17.58 5.14 -9.21
C TYR A 92 -17.18 6.10 -10.32
N MET A 93 -17.59 5.78 -11.57
CA MET A 93 -17.38 6.65 -12.72
C MET A 93 -18.46 7.75 -12.71
N ILE A 94 -18.06 8.99 -12.45
CA ILE A 94 -18.97 10.16 -12.50
C ILE A 94 -19.27 10.53 -13.95
N THR A 95 -18.23 10.52 -14.78
CA THR A 95 -18.29 10.75 -16.24
C THR A 95 -17.38 9.72 -16.92
N PRO A 96 -17.39 9.60 -18.25
CA PRO A 96 -16.42 8.77 -18.96
C PRO A 96 -14.95 9.13 -18.70
N SER A 97 -14.69 10.32 -18.14
CA SER A 97 -13.34 10.82 -17.87
C SER A 97 -13.01 11.00 -16.39
N ASP A 98 -14.02 11.00 -15.51
CA ASP A 98 -13.84 11.31 -14.10
C ASP A 98 -14.32 10.16 -13.22
N ALA A 99 -13.51 9.81 -12.24
CA ALA A 99 -13.85 8.78 -11.25
C ALA A 99 -13.55 9.26 -9.83
N ILE A 100 -14.39 8.83 -8.92
CA ILE A 100 -14.14 8.94 -7.46
C ILE A 100 -14.04 7.55 -6.87
N GLY A 101 -13.42 7.46 -5.70
CA GLY A 101 -13.37 6.20 -4.97
C GLY A 101 -13.12 6.40 -3.50
N VAL A 102 -13.50 5.38 -2.75
CA VAL A 102 -13.26 5.28 -1.31
C VAL A 102 -12.57 3.96 -1.02
N SER A 103 -11.66 3.95 -0.06
CA SER A 103 -11.05 2.71 0.39
C SER A 103 -10.87 2.68 1.89
N LEU A 104 -10.89 1.47 2.43
CA LEU A 104 -10.63 1.13 3.83
C LEU A 104 -9.55 0.05 3.85
N ASN A 105 -8.51 0.28 4.63
CA ASN A 105 -7.41 -0.65 4.88
C ASN A 105 -7.31 -0.85 6.38
N SER A 106 -7.43 -2.08 6.85
CA SER A 106 -7.41 -2.41 8.27
C SER A 106 -6.53 -3.62 8.54
N LEU A 107 -5.70 -3.52 9.57
CA LEU A 107 -4.91 -4.63 10.10
C LEU A 107 -5.28 -4.83 11.57
N HIS A 108 -5.70 -6.04 11.92
CA HIS A 108 -5.94 -6.48 13.30
C HIS A 108 -4.85 -7.48 13.69
N TYR A 109 -4.29 -7.32 14.87
CA TYR A 109 -3.16 -8.12 15.38
C TYR A 109 -3.58 -9.29 16.27
N GLY A 110 -4.70 -9.93 15.96
CA GLY A 110 -5.25 -11.04 16.71
C GLY A 110 -6.48 -10.68 17.52
N ASP A 111 -6.86 -11.60 18.43
CA ASP A 111 -8.02 -11.43 19.31
C ASP A 111 -7.69 -10.54 20.52
N TRP A 112 -8.72 -10.24 21.31
CA TRP A 112 -8.58 -9.53 22.55
C TRP A 112 -7.78 -10.35 23.58
N GLU A 113 -6.67 -9.78 24.05
CA GLU A 113 -5.81 -10.40 25.05
C GLU A 113 -6.08 -9.82 26.45
N LYS A 114 -5.92 -10.65 27.49
CA LYS A 114 -6.08 -10.21 28.88
C LYS A 114 -4.92 -9.31 29.30
N VAL A 115 -5.23 -8.22 29.97
CA VAL A 115 -4.23 -7.44 30.69
C VAL A 115 -3.83 -8.19 31.95
N THR A 116 -2.54 -8.50 32.06
CA THR A 116 -1.97 -9.19 33.26
C THR A 116 -0.96 -8.30 33.95
N THR A 117 -0.87 -8.41 35.25
CA THR A 117 0.16 -7.77 36.12
C THR A 117 0.87 -8.82 36.92
N VAL A 118 1.96 -8.43 37.59
CA VAL A 118 2.68 -9.32 38.50
C VAL A 118 1.78 -9.79 39.63
N GLU A 119 0.87 -8.92 40.13
CA GLU A 119 -0.08 -9.23 41.21
C GLU A 119 -1.28 -10.03 40.71
N ASN A 120 -1.64 -9.90 39.44
CA ASN A 120 -2.80 -10.56 38.81
C ASN A 120 -2.38 -11.31 37.54
N PRO A 121 -1.64 -12.42 37.64
CA PRO A 121 -1.14 -13.16 36.47
C PRO A 121 -2.26 -13.84 35.65
N GLU A 122 -3.43 -14.08 36.26
CA GLU A 122 -4.62 -14.65 35.59
C GLU A 122 -5.46 -13.61 34.86
N GLY A 123 -5.10 -12.33 35.00
CA GLY A 123 -5.75 -11.18 34.36
C GLY A 123 -6.38 -10.20 35.34
N THR A 124 -6.35 -8.93 35.00
CA THR A 124 -6.93 -7.82 35.77
C THR A 124 -8.44 -7.68 35.54
N GLY A 125 -9.01 -8.40 34.59
CA GLY A 125 -10.39 -8.23 34.09
C GLY A 125 -10.48 -7.26 32.90
N GLU A 126 -9.40 -6.60 32.56
CA GLU A 126 -9.31 -5.77 31.36
C GLU A 126 -8.76 -6.56 30.18
N TYR A 127 -9.07 -6.09 28.97
CA TYR A 127 -8.59 -6.67 27.72
C TYR A 127 -7.99 -5.58 26.85
N TRP A 128 -6.99 -5.95 26.06
CA TRP A 128 -6.35 -5.05 25.11
C TRP A 128 -6.33 -5.65 23.70
N GLN A 129 -6.23 -4.80 22.71
CA GLN A 129 -6.10 -5.16 21.31
C GLN A 129 -5.25 -4.11 20.61
N ALA A 130 -4.55 -4.52 19.57
CA ALA A 130 -3.89 -3.61 18.63
C ALA A 130 -4.59 -3.66 17.27
N SER A 131 -4.70 -2.50 16.63
CA SER A 131 -5.26 -2.40 15.28
C SER A 131 -4.78 -1.16 14.56
N ASP A 132 -4.67 -1.28 13.25
CA ASP A 132 -4.35 -0.19 12.35
C ASP A 132 -5.50 0.02 11.36
N LEU A 133 -5.74 1.27 11.00
CA LEU A 133 -6.79 1.69 10.10
C LEU A 133 -6.30 2.79 9.17
N ALA A 134 -6.60 2.68 7.88
CA ALA A 134 -6.47 3.79 6.95
C ALA A 134 -7.74 3.90 6.09
N MET A 135 -8.27 5.10 5.97
CA MET A 135 -9.40 5.43 5.11
C MET A 135 -8.93 6.42 4.06
N ALA A 136 -9.33 6.25 2.80
CA ALA A 136 -8.96 7.17 1.74
C ALA A 136 -10.15 7.56 0.89
N LEU A 137 -10.12 8.83 0.46
CA LEU A 137 -10.98 9.38 -0.58
C LEU A 137 -10.12 9.74 -1.79
N SER A 138 -10.50 9.26 -2.96
CA SER A 138 -9.73 9.36 -4.20
C SER A 138 -10.53 10.02 -5.30
N TYR A 139 -9.82 10.75 -6.15
CA TYR A 139 -10.36 11.32 -7.40
C TYR A 139 -9.32 11.17 -8.51
N ALA A 140 -9.79 10.84 -9.72
CA ALA A 140 -8.93 10.84 -10.89
C ALA A 140 -9.69 11.35 -12.12
N ARG A 141 -8.89 11.86 -13.07
CA ARG A 141 -9.39 12.38 -14.34
C ARG A 141 -8.52 11.97 -15.51
N ASN A 142 -9.16 11.58 -16.58
CA ASN A 142 -8.52 11.44 -17.89
C ASN A 142 -8.31 12.84 -18.49
N MET A 143 -7.06 13.31 -18.45
CA MET A 143 -6.69 14.62 -19.00
C MET A 143 -6.69 14.60 -20.53
N THR A 144 -6.33 13.45 -21.10
CA THR A 144 -6.38 13.16 -22.53
C THR A 144 -6.77 11.71 -22.75
N ASP A 145 -6.96 11.29 -23.99
CA ASP A 145 -7.21 9.87 -24.33
C ASP A 145 -6.12 8.91 -23.84
N ARG A 146 -4.93 9.42 -23.53
CA ARG A 146 -3.76 8.63 -23.15
C ARG A 146 -3.14 8.96 -21.81
N PHE A 147 -3.52 10.06 -21.21
CA PHE A 147 -2.93 10.51 -19.93
C PHE A 147 -4.02 10.74 -18.91
N SER A 148 -3.85 10.12 -17.75
CA SER A 148 -4.69 10.33 -16.58
C SER A 148 -3.85 10.65 -15.35
N ILE A 149 -4.45 11.41 -14.44
CA ILE A 149 -3.89 11.79 -13.15
C ILE A 149 -4.95 11.61 -12.09
N GLY A 150 -4.53 11.23 -10.90
CA GLY A 150 -5.41 11.10 -9.75
C GLY A 150 -4.67 11.31 -8.45
N GLY A 151 -5.41 11.45 -7.38
CA GLY A 151 -4.87 11.58 -6.05
C GLY A 151 -5.86 11.08 -5.00
N SER A 152 -5.33 10.82 -3.81
CA SER A 152 -6.11 10.39 -2.65
C SER A 152 -5.69 11.18 -1.43
N VAL A 153 -6.65 11.43 -0.55
CA VAL A 153 -6.41 11.91 0.82
C VAL A 153 -6.70 10.75 1.75
N LYS A 154 -5.74 10.42 2.61
CA LYS A 154 -5.83 9.32 3.58
C LYS A 154 -5.85 9.85 5.00
N TYR A 155 -6.73 9.31 5.83
CA TYR A 155 -6.64 9.36 7.28
C TYR A 155 -6.09 8.01 7.77
N ILE A 156 -5.08 8.05 8.62
CA ILE A 156 -4.35 6.89 9.13
C ILE A 156 -4.41 6.94 10.65
N GLN A 157 -4.76 5.83 11.27
CA GLN A 157 -4.81 5.67 12.72
C GLN A 157 -4.19 4.33 13.11
N GLN A 158 -3.35 4.36 14.12
CA GLN A 158 -2.85 3.18 14.83
C GLN A 158 -3.33 3.23 16.26
N GLN A 159 -3.75 2.10 16.79
CA GLN A 159 -4.22 1.98 18.16
C GLN A 159 -3.58 0.75 18.82
N ILE A 160 -3.11 0.92 20.03
CA ILE A 160 -2.69 -0.16 20.91
C ILE A 160 -3.26 0.12 22.29
N TYR A 161 -4.13 -0.74 22.75
CA TYR A 161 -4.86 -0.60 24.02
C TYR A 161 -5.56 0.76 24.12
N ASN A 162 -5.10 1.67 25.01
CA ASN A 162 -5.67 2.99 25.25
C ASN A 162 -4.93 4.13 24.50
N GLU A 163 -3.84 3.79 23.81
CA GLU A 163 -3.02 4.75 23.06
C GLU A 163 -3.40 4.75 21.59
N THR A 164 -3.45 5.94 21.03
CA THR A 164 -3.72 6.15 19.60
C THR A 164 -2.74 7.13 18.98
N ALA A 165 -2.37 6.86 17.75
CA ALA A 165 -1.68 7.81 16.89
C ALA A 165 -2.47 8.01 15.61
N SER A 166 -2.57 9.24 15.12
CA SER A 166 -3.27 9.51 13.86
C SER A 166 -2.57 10.57 13.03
N THR A 167 -2.71 10.46 11.72
CA THR A 167 -2.14 11.41 10.78
C THR A 167 -2.92 11.42 9.46
N VAL A 168 -2.59 12.39 8.59
CA VAL A 168 -3.13 12.49 7.25
C VAL A 168 -2.01 12.36 6.23
N ALA A 169 -2.28 11.67 5.13
CA ALA A 169 -1.37 11.48 4.02
C ALA A 169 -2.06 11.74 2.67
N LEU A 170 -1.25 11.95 1.65
CA LEU A 170 -1.67 12.13 0.27
C LEU A 170 -1.04 11.05 -0.60
N ASP A 171 -1.81 10.54 -1.56
CA ASP A 171 -1.27 9.77 -2.66
C ASP A 171 -1.47 10.54 -3.97
N LEU A 172 -0.52 10.39 -4.88
CA LEU A 172 -0.60 10.89 -6.24
C LEU A 172 -0.30 9.76 -7.20
N GLY A 173 -1.04 9.73 -8.31
CA GLY A 173 -0.85 8.71 -9.32
C GLY A 173 -1.05 9.26 -10.73
N LEU A 174 -0.34 8.68 -11.67
CA LEU A 174 -0.50 8.97 -13.09
C LEU A 174 -0.40 7.68 -13.90
N LEU A 175 -1.10 7.67 -15.05
CA LEU A 175 -1.01 6.60 -16.03
C LEU A 175 -0.93 7.20 -17.42
N PHE A 176 0.05 6.74 -18.21
CA PHE A 176 0.26 7.15 -19.58
C PHE A 176 0.25 5.94 -20.52
N ILE A 177 -0.66 5.95 -21.49
CA ILE A 177 -0.77 4.93 -22.52
C ILE A 177 0.01 5.40 -23.74
N THR A 178 1.11 4.74 -24.08
CA THR A 178 1.96 5.11 -25.20
C THR A 178 1.35 4.67 -26.53
N GLN A 179 1.92 5.16 -27.63
CA GLN A 179 1.54 4.71 -29.00
C GLN A 179 2.24 3.40 -29.40
N PHE A 180 3.18 2.94 -28.58
CA PHE A 180 4.00 1.78 -28.89
C PHE A 180 3.35 0.51 -28.33
N SER A 181 2.70 -0.26 -29.21
CA SER A 181 2.17 -1.60 -28.91
C SER A 181 1.34 -1.71 -27.61
N GLY A 182 0.64 -0.65 -27.22
CA GLY A 182 -0.15 -0.64 -25.99
C GLY A 182 0.67 -0.60 -24.69
N LEU A 183 1.96 -0.23 -24.75
CA LEU A 183 2.79 -0.01 -23.58
C LEU A 183 2.18 1.09 -22.70
N GLN A 184 1.96 0.79 -21.44
CA GLN A 184 1.49 1.71 -20.40
C GLN A 184 2.63 1.99 -19.43
N ILE A 185 2.71 3.23 -18.97
CA ILE A 185 3.66 3.67 -17.96
C ILE A 185 2.85 4.28 -16.82
N GLY A 186 2.98 3.72 -15.63
CA GLY A 186 2.37 4.21 -14.40
C GLY A 186 3.43 4.78 -13.47
N ALA A 187 3.07 5.82 -12.72
CA ALA A 187 3.87 6.25 -11.59
C ALA A 187 2.95 6.61 -10.42
N SER A 188 3.40 6.33 -9.22
CA SER A 188 2.65 6.62 -7.99
C SER A 188 3.60 7.08 -6.89
N ILE A 189 3.16 8.08 -6.15
CA ILE A 189 3.75 8.50 -4.87
C ILE A 189 2.69 8.17 -3.83
N ARG A 190 3.02 7.33 -2.85
CA ARG A 190 2.08 6.88 -1.84
C ARG A 190 2.53 7.30 -0.44
N ASN A 191 1.56 7.63 0.40
CA ASN A 191 1.76 7.97 1.81
C ASN A 191 2.66 9.21 1.99
N PHE A 192 2.50 10.22 1.15
CA PHE A 192 3.16 11.51 1.35
C PHE A 192 2.38 12.30 2.42
N GLY A 193 2.94 12.42 3.62
CA GLY A 193 2.18 13.08 4.69
C GLY A 193 2.91 13.23 6.00
N GLY A 194 2.13 13.28 7.04
CA GLY A 194 2.53 13.63 8.38
C GLY A 194 3.31 12.53 9.11
N THR A 195 3.40 12.73 10.41
CA THR A 195 4.07 11.82 11.36
C THR A 195 3.05 11.29 12.35
N LEU A 196 3.38 10.20 13.01
CA LEU A 196 2.60 9.56 14.06
C LEU A 196 3.32 9.72 15.40
N GLU A 197 2.56 10.08 16.43
CA GLU A 197 2.98 10.15 17.83
C GLU A 197 1.88 9.49 18.66
N MET A 198 2.23 8.45 19.42
CA MET A 198 1.28 7.77 20.31
C MET A 198 0.88 8.68 21.47
N ARG A 199 -0.42 8.75 21.74
CA ARG A 199 -1.01 9.52 22.84
C ARG A 199 -2.16 8.72 23.44
N GLY A 200 -2.26 8.76 24.76
CA GLY A 200 -3.33 8.07 25.46
C GLY A 200 -3.21 8.23 26.98
N ARG A 201 -4.18 7.66 27.69
CA ARG A 201 -4.30 7.84 29.13
C ARG A 201 -3.19 7.14 29.93
N ASP A 202 -2.63 6.05 29.40
CA ASP A 202 -1.63 5.25 30.14
C ASP A 202 -0.22 5.88 30.04
N LEU A 203 -0.09 6.95 29.23
CA LEU A 203 1.10 7.81 29.19
C LEU A 203 1.04 8.94 30.25
N LEU A 204 -0.06 9.05 31.00
CA LEU A 204 -0.17 10.01 32.09
C LEU A 204 0.52 9.45 33.34
N VAL A 205 1.45 10.21 33.87
CA VAL A 205 2.18 9.88 35.11
C VAL A 205 2.06 11.02 36.11
N GLN A 206 2.08 10.69 37.37
CA GLN A 206 2.20 11.71 38.43
C GLN A 206 3.67 11.92 38.73
N VAL A 207 4.09 13.17 38.70
CA VAL A 207 5.49 13.57 38.93
C VAL A 207 5.54 14.58 40.06
N ASP A 208 6.41 14.37 41.01
CA ASP A 208 6.87 15.39 41.94
C ASP A 208 8.00 16.18 41.31
N LEU A 209 7.82 17.49 41.13
CA LEU A 209 8.83 18.36 40.53
C LEU A 209 9.89 18.85 41.53
N ASP A 210 9.63 18.72 42.81
CA ASP A 210 10.54 19.17 43.89
C ASP A 210 10.35 18.29 45.12
N GLU A 211 11.09 17.20 45.23
CA GLU A 211 11.06 16.22 46.30
C GLU A 211 11.47 16.80 47.67
N GLU A 212 12.12 17.97 47.71
CA GLU A 212 12.54 18.63 48.95
C GLU A 212 11.46 19.59 49.47
N SER A 213 10.49 19.95 48.66
CA SER A 213 9.41 20.90 49.00
C SER A 213 8.14 20.15 49.39
N GLN A 214 7.71 20.29 50.62
CA GLN A 214 6.40 19.80 51.07
C GLN A 214 5.31 20.79 50.65
N GLY A 215 4.52 20.41 49.63
CA GLY A 215 3.46 21.24 49.06
C GLY A 215 2.47 20.43 48.25
N ASN A 216 1.74 21.08 47.35
CA ASN A 216 0.76 20.46 46.49
C ASN A 216 1.32 20.09 45.07
N ASN A 217 2.63 20.04 44.92
CA ASN A 217 3.32 19.69 43.67
C ASN A 217 3.70 18.19 43.56
N GLU A 218 3.38 17.38 44.59
CA GLU A 218 3.66 15.94 44.62
C GLU A 218 2.86 15.11 43.59
N ASN A 219 1.78 15.65 43.07
CA ASN A 219 0.84 14.95 42.19
C ASN A 219 0.55 15.73 40.91
N ILE A 220 1.57 16.34 40.31
CA ILE A 220 1.40 17.01 39.03
C ILE A 220 1.28 15.96 37.94
N VAL A 221 0.14 16.00 37.22
CA VAL A 221 -0.07 15.11 36.09
C VAL A 221 0.83 15.56 34.92
N SER A 222 1.76 14.69 34.58
CA SER A 222 2.69 14.86 33.45
C SER A 222 2.42 13.83 32.38
N TYR A 223 2.86 14.13 31.17
CA TYR A 223 2.68 13.25 30.02
C TYR A 223 4.02 12.67 29.59
N LEU A 224 4.13 11.35 29.52
CA LEU A 224 5.28 10.68 28.92
C LEU A 224 5.26 10.94 27.41
N LYS A 225 6.25 11.66 26.92
CA LYS A 225 6.36 11.95 25.52
C LYS A 225 6.88 10.73 24.77
N THR A 226 6.12 10.27 23.78
CA THR A 226 6.56 9.24 22.82
C THR A 226 7.35 9.85 21.67
N ASP A 227 8.12 9.04 20.97
CA ASP A 227 8.83 9.47 19.78
C ASP A 227 7.87 9.72 18.61
N ILE A 228 8.29 10.60 17.72
CA ILE A 228 7.57 10.95 16.50
C ILE A 228 8.14 10.16 15.34
N TRP A 229 7.30 9.36 14.69
CA TRP A 229 7.68 8.49 13.58
C TRP A 229 7.07 8.95 12.26
N ALA A 230 7.87 8.93 11.19
CA ALA A 230 7.34 9.15 9.84
C ALA A 230 6.53 7.95 9.37
N ILE A 231 5.58 8.17 8.45
CA ILE A 231 4.91 7.10 7.72
C ILE A 231 5.72 6.64 6.50
N PRO A 232 5.51 5.41 5.97
CA PRO A 232 6.33 4.84 4.91
C PRO A 232 5.99 5.44 3.55
N LEU A 233 6.63 6.55 3.20
CA LEU A 233 6.55 7.17 1.88
C LEU A 233 7.14 6.23 0.82
N SER A 234 6.43 6.01 -0.28
CA SER A 234 6.87 5.12 -1.36
C SER A 234 6.75 5.78 -2.72
N TYR A 235 7.80 5.63 -3.54
CA TYR A 235 7.81 6.01 -4.94
C TYR A 235 7.78 4.74 -5.80
N VAL A 236 6.87 4.68 -6.75
CA VAL A 236 6.74 3.53 -7.65
C VAL A 236 6.65 4.01 -9.09
N ILE A 237 7.43 3.38 -9.96
CA ILE A 237 7.33 3.56 -11.41
C ILE A 237 7.17 2.18 -12.00
N GLY A 238 6.11 2.00 -12.80
CA GLY A 238 5.79 0.74 -13.43
C GLY A 238 5.59 0.87 -14.94
N ALA A 239 5.78 -0.24 -15.61
CA ALA A 239 5.45 -0.39 -17.02
C ALA A 239 4.70 -1.70 -17.24
N SER A 240 3.72 -1.70 -18.14
CA SER A 240 3.02 -2.91 -18.57
C SER A 240 2.78 -2.90 -20.06
N MET A 241 2.81 -4.09 -20.68
CA MET A 241 2.61 -4.21 -22.12
C MET A 241 1.87 -5.50 -22.44
N PRO A 242 0.81 -5.47 -23.27
CA PRO A 242 0.25 -6.67 -23.86
C PRO A 242 1.22 -7.21 -24.92
N VAL A 243 1.78 -8.39 -24.68
CA VAL A 243 2.72 -9.07 -25.60
C VAL A 243 1.97 -9.96 -26.58
N ILE A 244 0.90 -10.57 -26.10
CA ILE A 244 -0.04 -11.35 -26.91
C ILE A 244 -1.44 -10.77 -26.70
N ASP A 245 -2.12 -10.42 -27.77
CA ASP A 245 -3.52 -9.99 -27.75
C ASP A 245 -4.16 -10.56 -29.02
N ARG A 246 -4.54 -11.84 -28.98
CA ARG A 246 -5.08 -12.57 -30.15
C ARG A 246 -6.26 -13.44 -29.73
N GLY A 247 -7.46 -13.05 -30.14
CA GLY A 247 -8.67 -13.85 -29.98
C GLY A 247 -8.92 -14.27 -28.53
N PHE A 248 -8.70 -15.54 -28.22
CA PHE A 248 -8.97 -16.10 -26.90
C PHE A 248 -7.82 -15.94 -25.89
N THR A 249 -6.68 -15.38 -26.29
CA THR A 249 -5.49 -15.36 -25.42
C THR A 249 -4.91 -13.95 -25.36
N LYS A 250 -4.74 -13.46 -24.12
CA LYS A 250 -4.06 -12.20 -23.84
C LYS A 250 -2.96 -12.41 -22.82
N LEU A 251 -1.72 -12.02 -23.13
CA LEU A 251 -0.60 -12.05 -22.22
C LEU A 251 -0.12 -10.62 -21.95
N ILE A 252 -0.16 -10.20 -20.70
CA ILE A 252 0.36 -8.92 -20.22
C ILE A 252 1.63 -9.20 -19.43
N LEU A 253 2.71 -8.50 -19.74
CA LEU A 253 3.91 -8.43 -18.91
C LEU A 253 3.96 -7.08 -18.21
N ALA A 254 4.40 -7.08 -16.96
CA ALA A 254 4.53 -5.89 -16.14
C ALA A 254 5.83 -5.89 -15.35
N GLY A 255 6.31 -4.71 -15.02
CA GLY A 255 7.46 -4.52 -14.16
C GLY A 255 7.36 -3.20 -13.41
N ASP A 256 7.59 -3.23 -12.10
CA ASP A 256 7.55 -2.07 -11.21
C ASP A 256 8.87 -1.93 -10.46
N VAL A 257 9.41 -0.73 -10.45
CA VAL A 257 10.49 -0.32 -9.54
C VAL A 257 9.86 0.46 -8.40
N MET A 258 10.03 -0.03 -7.18
CA MET A 258 9.53 0.60 -5.97
C MET A 258 10.69 1.00 -5.06
N ARG A 259 10.62 2.22 -4.53
CA ARG A 259 11.55 2.74 -3.53
C ARG A 259 10.78 3.31 -2.34
N PRO A 260 10.57 2.52 -1.30
CA PRO A 260 10.07 3.02 -0.04
C PRO A 260 11.17 3.76 0.72
N THR A 261 10.79 4.64 1.66
CA THR A 261 11.75 5.38 2.50
C THR A 261 12.30 4.54 3.65
N ASN A 262 11.61 3.47 4.01
CA ASN A 262 11.92 2.59 5.15
C ASN A 262 12.42 1.21 4.75
N ASP A 263 12.64 0.96 3.46
CA ASP A 263 13.15 -0.32 2.96
C ASP A 263 14.00 -0.13 1.69
N ALA A 264 14.70 -1.17 1.28
CA ALA A 264 15.50 -1.20 0.06
C ALA A 264 14.64 -1.03 -1.20
N GLN A 265 15.27 -0.52 -2.24
CA GLN A 265 14.65 -0.48 -3.56
C GLN A 265 14.39 -1.89 -4.08
N THR A 266 13.21 -2.11 -4.65
CA THR A 266 12.82 -3.40 -5.21
C THR A 266 12.43 -3.28 -6.68
N LEU A 267 12.72 -4.34 -7.44
CA LEU A 267 12.19 -4.58 -8.78
C LEU A 267 11.24 -5.76 -8.72
N ASN A 268 10.02 -5.55 -9.16
CA ASN A 268 8.99 -6.57 -9.24
C ASN A 268 8.67 -6.86 -10.70
N LEU A 269 8.44 -8.12 -11.03
CA LEU A 269 8.06 -8.56 -12.38
C LEU A 269 6.78 -9.39 -12.29
N GLY A 270 5.90 -9.23 -13.29
CA GLY A 270 4.62 -9.93 -13.34
C GLY A 270 4.21 -10.32 -14.75
N ALA A 271 3.46 -11.41 -14.83
CA ALA A 271 2.82 -11.89 -16.05
C ALA A 271 1.37 -12.28 -15.75
N ASP A 272 0.43 -11.88 -16.60
CA ASP A 272 -1.00 -12.23 -16.54
C ASP A 272 -1.41 -12.83 -17.88
N LEU A 273 -1.62 -14.14 -17.92
CA LEU A 273 -2.12 -14.87 -19.08
C LEU A 273 -3.63 -15.09 -18.92
N ARG A 274 -4.42 -14.41 -19.74
CA ARG A 274 -5.89 -14.54 -19.78
C ARG A 274 -6.29 -15.41 -20.95
N ILE A 275 -7.19 -16.36 -20.69
CA ILE A 275 -7.71 -17.32 -21.65
C ILE A 275 -9.23 -17.13 -21.72
N ALA A 276 -9.76 -16.84 -22.89
CA ALA A 276 -11.18 -16.65 -23.21
C ALA A 276 -11.87 -15.56 -22.34
N ASP A 277 -11.10 -14.63 -21.75
CA ASP A 277 -11.59 -13.65 -20.75
C ASP A 277 -12.33 -14.29 -19.57
N ILE A 278 -12.04 -15.55 -19.28
CA ILE A 278 -12.66 -16.31 -18.19
C ILE A 278 -11.62 -16.77 -17.17
N VAL A 279 -10.51 -17.34 -17.63
CA VAL A 279 -9.47 -17.87 -16.77
C VAL A 279 -8.21 -17.06 -16.92
N SER A 280 -7.63 -16.69 -15.78
CA SER A 280 -6.33 -15.99 -15.71
C SER A 280 -5.34 -16.85 -14.95
N ILE A 281 -4.16 -17.07 -15.52
CA ILE A 281 -3.00 -17.69 -14.86
C ILE A 281 -1.96 -16.60 -14.69
N ARG A 282 -1.50 -16.39 -13.47
CA ARG A 282 -0.57 -15.32 -13.12
C ARG A 282 0.69 -15.88 -12.49
N ALA A 283 1.79 -15.26 -12.82
CA ALA A 283 3.07 -15.52 -12.20
C ALA A 283 3.79 -14.21 -11.98
N GLY A 284 4.54 -14.11 -10.91
CA GLY A 284 5.31 -12.92 -10.59
C GLY A 284 6.57 -13.25 -9.82
N TYR A 285 7.45 -12.27 -9.75
CA TYR A 285 8.66 -12.32 -8.98
C TYR A 285 8.86 -11.00 -8.26
N GLN A 286 8.78 -11.06 -6.93
CA GLN A 286 8.87 -9.91 -6.06
C GLN A 286 10.30 -9.68 -5.61
N ALA A 287 10.69 -8.41 -5.44
CA ALA A 287 11.98 -7.99 -4.88
C ALA A 287 13.19 -8.68 -5.57
N LEU A 288 13.22 -8.69 -6.90
CA LEU A 288 14.36 -9.14 -7.68
C LEU A 288 15.62 -8.38 -7.23
N PHE A 289 16.75 -9.06 -7.12
CA PHE A 289 18.05 -8.55 -6.63
C PHE A 289 18.13 -8.23 -5.13
N ARG A 290 17.14 -8.56 -4.32
CA ARG A 290 17.26 -8.46 -2.86
C ARG A 290 17.93 -9.74 -2.32
N GLU A 291 19.03 -9.61 -1.58
CA GLU A 291 19.82 -10.75 -1.08
C GLU A 291 19.13 -11.49 0.07
N GLU A 292 18.42 -10.78 0.95
CA GLU A 292 17.81 -11.32 2.19
C GLU A 292 16.32 -11.71 2.04
N ARG A 293 15.89 -12.17 0.88
CA ARG A 293 14.50 -12.60 0.70
C ARG A 293 14.33 -14.11 0.87
N GLU A 294 13.31 -14.52 1.55
CA GLU A 294 12.98 -15.94 1.70
C GLU A 294 12.30 -16.52 0.45
N ASN A 295 11.36 -15.80 -0.17
CA ASN A 295 10.66 -16.22 -1.40
C ASN A 295 10.28 -15.02 -2.28
N GLY A 296 10.66 -15.08 -3.57
CA GLY A 296 10.30 -14.05 -4.54
C GLY A 296 9.25 -14.50 -5.56
N LEU A 297 9.06 -15.81 -5.76
CA LEU A 297 8.11 -16.36 -6.73
C LEU A 297 6.68 -16.30 -6.20
N THR A 298 5.77 -15.75 -7.01
CA THR A 298 4.34 -15.71 -6.71
C THR A 298 3.56 -16.35 -7.86
N LEU A 299 2.50 -17.07 -7.53
CA LEU A 299 1.63 -17.71 -8.50
C LEU A 299 0.17 -17.46 -8.12
N GLY A 300 -0.71 -17.41 -9.11
CA GLY A 300 -2.14 -17.23 -8.86
C GLY A 300 -3.01 -17.62 -10.04
N VAL A 301 -4.25 -17.93 -9.72
CA VAL A 301 -5.31 -18.21 -10.69
C VAL A 301 -6.48 -17.29 -10.42
N GLY A 302 -7.11 -16.80 -11.47
CA GLY A 302 -8.31 -15.97 -11.41
C GLY A 302 -9.39 -16.53 -12.32
N ILE A 303 -10.63 -16.32 -11.93
CA ILE A 303 -11.81 -16.64 -12.74
C ILE A 303 -12.68 -15.39 -12.83
N ASP A 304 -12.94 -14.96 -14.06
CA ASP A 304 -13.81 -13.83 -14.38
C ASP A 304 -15.17 -14.36 -14.85
N LEU A 305 -16.19 -14.24 -13.99
CA LEU A 305 -17.55 -14.65 -14.30
C LEU A 305 -18.36 -13.45 -14.76
N LYS A 306 -18.80 -13.46 -16.01
CA LYS A 306 -19.75 -12.46 -16.54
C LYS A 306 -21.17 -12.92 -16.21
N VAL A 307 -21.80 -12.27 -15.24
CA VAL A 307 -23.22 -12.50 -14.95
C VAL A 307 -24.02 -11.68 -15.94
N SER A 308 -24.77 -12.37 -16.82
CA SER A 308 -25.66 -11.72 -17.80
C SER A 308 -26.80 -11.04 -17.06
N GLY A 309 -26.87 -9.71 -17.12
CA GLY A 309 -27.98 -8.94 -16.54
C GLY A 309 -27.59 -7.76 -15.64
N MET A 310 -26.33 -7.42 -15.53
CA MET A 310 -25.88 -6.16 -14.93
C MET A 310 -25.16 -5.28 -15.94
#